data_f9ddfcb8b2e3edb34d160c71b08929d4
#
_entry.id   f9ddfcb8b2e3edb34d160c71b08929d4
#
_cell.length_a   1.000
_cell.length_b   1.000
_cell.length_c   1.000
_cell.angle_alpha   90.00
_cell.angle_beta   90.00
_cell.angle_gamma   90.00
#
_symmetry.space_group_name_H-M   'P 1'
#
loop_
_entity.id
_entity.type
_entity.pdbx_description
1 polymer ?
#
loop_
_entity_poly.entity_id
_entity_poly.type
_entity_poly.pdbx_seq_one_letter_code
_entity_poly.pdbx_strand_id
1 'polypeptide(L)'
;CYACSLGPMGMEELQRRMPCSGIIRRKEQAGHAPTTPIIASIIGAVQAQEAVKLIAGMPTSERMLYYEGEHLTARTIDHRAWDDDCPLHETWEPVDRRQGLSLETTVGELTQRGFTLLLNDPFVDHIVERETDRRTDVMCAAHSVEDFMESHLTLRYKLSGAFYQNEYTVIDSSFPHKHLTLRDLGIPPHDIIRIKEENNRIIYVEI
;
A
#
# COMPACT_ATOMS: atom_id res chain seq x y z
N CYS A 1 -11.20 -13.26 9.74
CA CYS A 1 -10.93 -12.31 8.64
C CYS A 1 -10.24 -13.03 7.49
N TYR A 2 -10.06 -12.33 6.36
CA TYR A 2 -9.38 -12.90 5.17
C TYR A 2 -7.97 -13.41 5.49
N ALA A 3 -7.21 -12.68 6.28
CA ALA A 3 -5.84 -13.07 6.65
C ALA A 3 -5.79 -14.38 7.44
N CYS A 4 -6.75 -14.66 8.31
CA CYS A 4 -6.85 -15.95 9.00
C CYS A 4 -6.92 -17.13 8.02
N SER A 5 -7.43 -16.90 6.82
CA SER A 5 -7.61 -17.92 5.79
C SER A 5 -6.39 -18.13 4.90
N LEU A 6 -5.40 -17.24 4.93
CA LEU A 6 -4.23 -17.30 4.05
C LEU A 6 -3.21 -18.36 4.45
N GLY A 7 -3.12 -18.69 5.72
CA GLY A 7 -2.06 -19.56 6.25
C GLY A 7 -0.66 -18.90 6.19
N PRO A 8 0.39 -19.59 6.68
CA PRO A 8 1.73 -18.99 6.82
C PRO A 8 2.33 -18.48 5.50
N MET A 9 2.19 -19.22 4.41
CA MET A 9 2.71 -18.82 3.10
C MET A 9 1.99 -17.59 2.52
N GLY A 10 0.66 -17.53 2.69
CA GLY A 10 -0.13 -16.38 2.25
C GLY A 10 0.15 -15.14 3.07
N MET A 11 0.42 -15.29 4.37
CA MET A 11 0.83 -14.20 5.25
C MET A 11 2.22 -13.67 4.89
N GLU A 12 3.17 -14.54 4.57
CA GLU A 12 4.49 -14.13 4.08
C GLU A 12 4.39 -13.33 2.78
N GLU A 13 3.54 -13.77 1.85
CA GLU A 13 3.31 -13.05 0.59
C GLU A 13 2.64 -11.69 0.84
N LEU A 14 1.68 -11.61 1.78
CA LEU A 14 1.02 -10.36 2.17
C LEU A 14 2.00 -9.37 2.82
N GLN A 15 2.94 -9.86 3.63
CA GLN A 15 3.96 -9.05 4.29
C GLN A 15 5.06 -8.58 3.32
N ARG A 16 5.25 -9.29 2.23
CA ARG A 16 6.11 -8.82 1.14
C ARG A 16 5.42 -7.65 0.45
N ARG A 17 5.65 -6.45 0.94
CA ARG A 17 5.17 -5.21 0.31
C ARG A 17 5.75 -5.11 -1.09
N MET A 18 5.01 -5.62 -2.08
CA MET A 18 5.32 -5.39 -3.48
C MET A 18 4.33 -4.38 -4.04
N PRO A 19 4.79 -3.34 -4.71
CA PRO A 19 3.90 -2.46 -5.47
C PRO A 19 3.14 -3.29 -6.51
N CYS A 20 1.94 -2.87 -6.88
CA CYS A 20 1.09 -3.58 -7.85
C CYS A 20 1.83 -3.89 -9.16
N SER A 21 2.67 -2.98 -9.63
CA SER A 21 3.55 -3.16 -10.79
C SER A 21 4.53 -4.33 -10.62
N GLY A 22 5.07 -4.54 -9.43
CA GLY A 22 5.96 -5.66 -9.13
C GLY A 22 5.25 -7.01 -9.16
N ILE A 23 4.00 -7.07 -8.68
CA ILE A 23 3.18 -8.28 -8.73
C ILE A 23 2.82 -8.62 -10.17
N ILE A 24 2.40 -7.65 -10.96
CA ILE A 24 2.07 -7.82 -12.38
C ILE A 24 3.30 -8.34 -13.14
N ARG A 25 4.43 -7.67 -13.00
CA ARG A 25 5.68 -8.05 -13.66
C ARG A 25 6.16 -9.46 -13.32
N ARG A 26 6.04 -9.86 -12.05
CA ARG A 26 6.40 -11.22 -11.61
C ARG A 26 5.49 -12.27 -12.22
N LYS A 27 4.18 -12.01 -12.33
CA LYS A 27 3.21 -12.92 -12.92
C LYS A 27 3.33 -12.99 -14.44
N GLU A 28 3.62 -11.88 -15.10
CA GLU A 28 3.92 -11.85 -16.54
C GLU A 28 5.19 -12.66 -16.86
N GLN A 29 6.24 -12.54 -16.05
CA GLN A 29 7.47 -13.34 -16.19
C GLN A 29 7.22 -14.84 -15.95
N ALA A 30 6.24 -15.20 -15.13
CA ALA A 30 5.83 -16.57 -14.90
C ALA A 30 4.84 -17.10 -15.96
N GLY A 31 4.45 -16.27 -16.94
CA GLY A 31 3.49 -16.65 -17.99
C GLY A 31 2.04 -16.72 -17.51
N HIS A 32 1.72 -16.14 -16.36
CA HIS A 32 0.36 -16.16 -15.80
C HIS A 32 -0.27 -14.76 -15.86
N ALA A 33 -1.45 -14.66 -16.46
CA ALA A 33 -2.30 -13.49 -16.27
C ALA A 33 -2.82 -13.49 -14.81
N PRO A 34 -2.63 -12.39 -14.03
CA PRO A 34 -3.04 -12.35 -12.62
C PRO A 34 -4.55 -12.48 -12.43
N THR A 35 -5.32 -11.94 -13.36
CA THR A 35 -6.77 -12.05 -13.46
C THR A 35 -7.23 -11.51 -14.81
N THR A 36 -8.49 -11.76 -15.17
CA THR A 36 -9.12 -11.15 -16.34
C THR A 36 -10.18 -10.14 -15.90
N PRO A 37 -10.49 -9.10 -16.71
CA PRO A 37 -11.59 -8.18 -16.42
C PRO A 37 -12.93 -8.90 -16.22
N ILE A 38 -13.13 -10.03 -16.90
CA ILE A 38 -14.35 -10.85 -16.76
C ILE A 38 -14.46 -11.42 -15.36
N ILE A 39 -13.40 -12.09 -14.87
CA ILE A 39 -13.37 -12.66 -13.51
C ILE A 39 -13.52 -11.56 -12.45
N ALA A 40 -12.80 -10.45 -12.61
CA ALA A 40 -12.91 -9.31 -11.71
C ALA A 40 -14.35 -8.76 -11.67
N SER A 41 -15.03 -8.68 -12.81
CA SER A 41 -16.41 -8.21 -12.89
C SER A 41 -17.39 -9.15 -12.21
N ILE A 42 -17.22 -10.48 -12.36
CA ILE A 42 -18.07 -11.48 -11.68
C ILE A 42 -17.93 -11.35 -10.15
N ILE A 43 -16.71 -11.32 -9.67
CA ILE A 43 -16.46 -11.19 -8.22
C ILE A 43 -16.93 -9.83 -7.70
N GLY A 44 -16.68 -8.74 -8.44
CA GLY A 44 -17.15 -7.40 -8.09
C GLY A 44 -18.67 -7.31 -8.01
N ALA A 45 -19.39 -7.96 -8.94
CA ALA A 45 -20.86 -8.02 -8.90
C ALA A 45 -21.38 -8.76 -7.65
N VAL A 46 -20.72 -9.86 -7.26
CA VAL A 46 -21.08 -10.59 -6.03
C VAL A 46 -20.80 -9.73 -4.79
N GLN A 47 -19.66 -9.06 -4.73
CA GLN A 47 -19.33 -8.14 -3.63
C GLN A 47 -20.34 -7.01 -3.52
N ALA A 48 -20.72 -6.39 -4.65
CA ALA A 48 -21.75 -5.35 -4.69
C ALA A 48 -23.11 -5.87 -4.20
N GLN A 49 -23.50 -7.08 -4.57
CA GLN A 49 -24.72 -7.71 -4.09
C GLN A 49 -24.70 -7.91 -2.57
N GLU A 50 -23.60 -8.38 -2.00
CA GLU A 50 -23.47 -8.54 -0.55
C GLU A 50 -23.48 -7.17 0.17
N ALA A 51 -22.85 -6.14 -0.41
CA ALA A 51 -22.91 -4.79 0.13
C ALA A 51 -24.34 -4.23 0.14
N VAL A 52 -25.11 -4.42 -0.93
CA VAL A 52 -26.53 -4.00 -0.99
C VAL A 52 -27.35 -4.73 0.08
N LYS A 53 -27.14 -6.02 0.29
CA LYS A 53 -27.80 -6.78 1.35
C LYS A 53 -27.47 -6.22 2.73
N LEU A 54 -26.19 -5.91 2.98
CA LEU A 54 -25.75 -5.33 4.24
C LEU A 54 -26.42 -3.97 4.50
N ILE A 55 -26.46 -3.08 3.50
CA ILE A 55 -27.13 -1.77 3.59
C ILE A 55 -28.64 -1.92 3.84
N ALA A 56 -29.26 -2.93 3.23
CA ALA A 56 -30.68 -3.21 3.40
C ALA A 56 -31.04 -3.98 4.70
N GLY A 57 -30.05 -4.27 5.56
CA GLY A 57 -30.26 -5.04 6.78
C GLY A 57 -30.62 -6.52 6.53
N MET A 58 -30.27 -7.05 5.35
CA MET A 58 -30.51 -8.45 5.00
C MET A 58 -29.33 -9.32 5.44
N PRO A 59 -29.55 -10.62 5.70
CA PRO A 59 -28.44 -11.54 5.99
C PRO A 59 -27.42 -11.58 4.84
N THR A 60 -26.15 -11.42 5.16
CA THR A 60 -25.01 -11.57 4.23
C THR A 60 -24.41 -12.98 4.35
N SER A 61 -23.64 -13.38 3.35
CA SER A 61 -22.91 -14.64 3.41
C SER A 61 -21.74 -14.52 4.38
N GLU A 62 -21.63 -15.46 5.33
CA GLU A 62 -20.45 -15.61 6.19
C GLU A 62 -19.40 -16.52 5.54
N ARG A 63 -19.60 -16.93 4.28
CA ARG A 63 -18.74 -17.85 3.55
C ARG A 63 -18.01 -17.13 2.45
N MET A 64 -16.79 -17.56 2.17
CA MET A 64 -15.98 -17.05 1.07
C MET A 64 -16.43 -17.69 -0.24
N LEU A 65 -16.64 -16.88 -1.29
CA LEU A 65 -16.87 -17.39 -2.64
C LEU A 65 -15.53 -17.66 -3.32
N TYR A 66 -15.34 -18.88 -3.78
CA TYR A 66 -14.28 -19.25 -4.71
C TYR A 66 -14.88 -19.44 -6.11
N TYR A 67 -14.33 -18.72 -7.09
CA TYR A 67 -14.74 -18.81 -8.48
C TYR A 67 -13.54 -19.16 -9.36
N GLU A 68 -13.65 -20.20 -10.16
CA GLU A 68 -12.65 -20.63 -11.12
C GLU A 68 -13.19 -20.49 -12.53
N GLY A 69 -12.59 -19.58 -13.30
CA GLY A 69 -13.08 -19.24 -14.64
C GLY A 69 -12.77 -20.28 -15.71
N GLU A 70 -11.71 -21.07 -15.54
CA GLU A 70 -11.31 -22.08 -16.51
C GLU A 70 -12.38 -23.19 -16.64
N HIS A 71 -12.90 -23.68 -15.52
CA HIS A 71 -13.91 -24.73 -15.50
C HIS A 71 -15.32 -24.22 -15.15
N LEU A 72 -15.53 -22.91 -15.09
CA LEU A 72 -16.81 -22.28 -14.74
C LEU A 72 -17.39 -22.81 -13.40
N THR A 73 -16.54 -23.09 -12.44
CA THR A 73 -16.96 -23.59 -11.14
C THR A 73 -17.05 -22.47 -10.11
N ALA A 74 -18.12 -22.48 -9.32
CA ALA A 74 -18.32 -21.60 -8.18
C ALA A 74 -18.63 -22.45 -6.95
N ARG A 75 -17.93 -22.20 -5.85
CA ARG A 75 -18.16 -22.88 -4.58
C ARG A 75 -17.99 -21.93 -3.42
N THR A 76 -18.73 -22.18 -2.36
CA THR A 76 -18.53 -21.48 -1.09
C THR A 76 -17.59 -22.29 -0.21
N ILE A 77 -16.69 -21.60 0.47
CA ILE A 77 -15.70 -22.16 1.39
C ILE A 77 -15.95 -21.54 2.74
N ASP A 78 -15.98 -22.33 3.80
CA ASP A 78 -16.07 -21.82 5.15
C ASP A 78 -14.79 -21.08 5.51
N HIS A 79 -14.92 -19.93 6.17
CA HIS A 79 -13.77 -19.24 6.74
C HIS A 79 -13.07 -20.16 7.75
N ARG A 80 -11.76 -20.06 7.82
CA ARG A 80 -11.04 -20.62 8.96
C ARG A 80 -11.55 -19.97 10.24
N ALA A 81 -11.43 -20.72 11.33
CA ALA A 81 -11.70 -20.18 12.65
C ALA A 81 -10.90 -18.88 12.87
N TRP A 82 -11.45 -18.02 13.69
CA TRP A 82 -10.74 -16.84 14.17
C TRP A 82 -9.39 -17.25 14.77
N ASP A 83 -8.36 -16.53 14.38
CA ASP A 83 -7.00 -16.72 14.86
C ASP A 83 -6.62 -15.48 15.67
N ASP A 84 -6.48 -15.64 16.98
CA ASP A 84 -6.17 -14.54 17.88
C ASP A 84 -4.75 -13.96 17.64
N ASP A 85 -3.86 -14.77 17.08
CA ASP A 85 -2.50 -14.35 16.73
C ASP A 85 -2.41 -13.71 15.33
N CYS A 86 -3.53 -13.54 14.64
CA CYS A 86 -3.55 -12.93 13.33
C CYS A 86 -3.21 -11.44 13.41
N PRO A 87 -2.13 -10.96 12.76
CA PRO A 87 -1.69 -9.57 12.88
C PRO A 87 -2.67 -8.55 12.29
N LEU A 88 -3.68 -8.99 11.53
CA LEU A 88 -4.72 -8.10 11.00
C LEU A 88 -5.94 -7.97 11.92
N HIS A 89 -5.92 -8.60 13.10
CA HIS A 89 -6.93 -8.39 14.16
C HIS A 89 -6.49 -7.37 15.19
N GLU A 90 -5.34 -6.76 15.01
CA GLU A 90 -4.91 -5.69 15.90
C GLU A 90 -6.00 -4.60 15.95
N THR A 91 -6.44 -4.31 17.17
CA THR A 91 -7.30 -3.15 17.39
C THR A 91 -6.45 -1.90 17.23
N TRP A 92 -6.92 -0.97 16.41
CA TRP A 92 -6.26 0.30 16.25
C TRP A 92 -6.24 1.03 17.61
N GLU A 93 -5.08 1.54 17.98
CA GLU A 93 -5.00 2.53 19.06
C GLU A 93 -5.91 3.71 18.69
N PRO A 94 -6.50 4.40 19.67
CA PRO A 94 -7.31 5.58 19.39
C PRO A 94 -6.53 6.59 18.54
N VAL A 95 -7.17 7.08 17.48
CA VAL A 95 -6.58 8.10 16.61
C VAL A 95 -6.42 9.40 17.41
N ASP A 96 -5.19 9.90 17.50
CA ASP A 96 -4.90 11.15 18.17
C ASP A 96 -5.06 12.33 17.19
N ARG A 97 -6.00 13.22 17.51
CA ARG A 97 -6.26 14.46 16.75
C ARG A 97 -5.59 15.69 17.36
N ARG A 98 -4.83 15.52 18.46
CA ARG A 98 -4.31 16.63 19.26
C ARG A 98 -2.85 16.97 18.98
N GLN A 99 -2.17 16.21 18.15
CA GLN A 99 -0.74 16.39 17.91
C GLN A 99 -0.41 17.70 17.17
N GLY A 100 -1.42 18.41 16.65
CA GLY A 100 -1.22 19.68 15.94
C GLY A 100 -0.33 19.52 14.71
N LEU A 101 -0.42 18.34 14.05
CA LEU A 101 0.18 18.08 12.76
C LEU A 101 -0.80 18.47 11.66
N SER A 102 -0.28 18.88 10.53
CA SER A 102 -1.05 19.22 9.33
C SER A 102 -0.26 18.84 8.10
N LEU A 103 -0.88 18.87 6.93
CA LEU A 103 -0.20 18.62 5.67
C LEU A 103 0.99 19.56 5.42
N GLU A 104 0.99 20.75 6.02
CA GLU A 104 2.06 21.75 5.90
C GLU A 104 3.19 21.53 6.91
N THR A 105 3.04 20.58 7.85
CA THR A 105 4.11 20.22 8.78
C THR A 105 5.28 19.64 8.02
N THR A 106 6.47 20.20 8.25
CA THR A 106 7.69 19.73 7.58
C THR A 106 8.27 18.50 8.28
N VAL A 107 9.03 17.70 7.54
CA VAL A 107 9.80 16.58 8.10
C VAL A 107 10.75 17.06 9.19
N GLY A 108 11.34 18.26 9.02
CA GLY A 108 12.21 18.88 10.03
C GLY A 108 11.49 19.10 11.35
N GLU A 109 10.30 19.71 11.32
CA GLU A 109 9.47 19.94 12.52
C GLU A 109 9.04 18.63 13.18
N LEU A 110 8.63 17.63 12.37
CA LEU A 110 8.21 16.33 12.87
C LEU A 110 9.35 15.60 13.59
N THR A 111 10.53 15.57 12.98
CA THR A 111 11.71 14.90 13.56
C THR A 111 12.31 15.66 14.75
N GLN A 112 12.19 16.98 14.82
CA GLN A 112 12.57 17.78 15.99
C GLN A 112 11.71 17.48 17.22
N ARG A 113 10.47 17.01 17.02
CA ARG A 113 9.58 16.52 18.10
C ARG A 113 9.93 15.09 18.56
N GLY A 114 10.97 14.48 18.03
CA GLY A 114 11.33 13.09 18.31
C GLY A 114 10.43 12.07 17.59
N PHE A 115 9.69 12.50 16.58
CA PHE A 115 8.78 11.64 15.84
C PHE A 115 9.48 11.00 14.62
N THR A 116 9.18 9.73 14.40
CA THR A 116 9.52 8.99 13.17
C THR A 116 8.23 8.65 12.45
N LEU A 117 8.08 9.08 11.19
CA LEU A 117 6.92 8.77 10.37
C LEU A 117 7.11 7.44 9.66
N LEU A 118 6.11 6.58 9.72
CA LEU A 118 6.07 5.29 9.05
C LEU A 118 5.10 5.40 7.87
N LEU A 119 5.64 5.46 6.65
CA LEU A 119 4.84 5.58 5.44
C LEU A 119 4.21 4.24 5.05
N ASN A 120 2.99 4.29 4.55
CA ASN A 120 2.32 3.15 3.92
C ASN A 120 2.87 2.92 2.51
N ASP A 121 2.95 4.00 1.72
CA ASP A 121 3.56 4.00 0.40
C ASP A 121 4.95 4.63 0.49
N PRO A 122 5.97 4.02 -0.11
CA PRO A 122 7.33 4.57 -0.08
C PRO A 122 7.39 5.96 -0.73
N PHE A 123 8.21 6.83 -0.18
CA PHE A 123 8.62 8.05 -0.86
C PHE A 123 9.88 7.76 -1.68
N VAL A 124 9.89 8.14 -2.95
CA VAL A 124 11.02 7.97 -3.87
C VAL A 124 11.63 9.34 -4.11
N ASP A 125 12.91 9.50 -3.80
CA ASP A 125 13.63 10.74 -4.08
C ASP A 125 14.32 10.73 -5.44
N HIS A 126 14.82 9.58 -5.88
CA HIS A 126 15.46 9.45 -7.19
C HIS A 126 15.39 8.02 -7.73
N ILE A 127 15.58 7.92 -9.04
CA ILE A 127 15.79 6.67 -9.76
C ILE A 127 17.18 6.65 -10.38
N VAL A 128 17.76 5.45 -10.54
CA VAL A 128 19.06 5.24 -11.17
C VAL A 128 18.93 4.19 -12.27
N GLU A 129 19.34 4.54 -13.48
CA GLU A 129 19.42 3.62 -14.60
C GLU A 129 20.59 2.64 -14.41
N ARG A 130 20.35 1.34 -14.54
CA ARG A 130 21.38 0.31 -14.26
C ARG A 130 22.54 0.32 -15.24
N GLU A 131 22.28 0.67 -16.51
CA GLU A 131 23.30 0.61 -17.56
C GLU A 131 24.21 1.84 -17.58
N THR A 132 23.69 2.97 -17.15
CA THR A 132 24.38 4.27 -17.29
C THR A 132 24.76 4.89 -15.95
N ASP A 133 24.30 4.31 -14.83
CA ASP A 133 24.37 4.88 -13.47
C ASP A 133 23.79 6.31 -13.39
N ARG A 134 22.97 6.67 -14.37
CA ARG A 134 22.37 7.99 -14.43
C ARG A 134 21.29 8.13 -13.38
N ARG A 135 21.50 9.08 -12.49
CA ARG A 135 20.52 9.48 -11.47
C ARG A 135 19.54 10.50 -12.04
N THR A 136 18.27 10.35 -11.69
CA THR A 136 17.20 11.32 -11.96
C THR A 136 16.36 11.49 -10.69
N ASP A 137 16.26 12.73 -10.20
CA ASP A 137 15.45 13.06 -9.04
C ASP A 137 13.97 13.08 -9.44
N VAL A 138 13.12 12.41 -8.68
CA VAL A 138 11.68 12.30 -8.93
C VAL A 138 10.84 12.92 -7.80
N MET A 139 11.25 12.80 -6.56
CA MET A 139 10.67 13.46 -5.38
C MET A 139 9.14 13.25 -5.28
N CYS A 140 8.70 12.01 -5.23
CA CYS A 140 7.28 11.68 -5.20
C CYS A 140 6.98 10.41 -4.38
N ALA A 141 5.72 10.20 -4.02
CA ALA A 141 5.26 8.92 -3.50
C ALA A 141 5.38 7.82 -4.57
N ALA A 142 5.65 6.58 -4.18
CA ALA A 142 5.90 5.47 -5.11
C ALA A 142 4.77 5.25 -6.13
N HIS A 143 3.52 5.44 -5.71
CA HIS A 143 2.36 5.34 -6.61
C HIS A 143 2.29 6.45 -7.69
N SER A 144 3.04 7.53 -7.53
CA SER A 144 3.11 8.65 -8.49
C SER A 144 4.31 8.57 -9.45
N VAL A 145 5.19 7.57 -9.28
CA VAL A 145 6.41 7.45 -10.14
C VAL A 145 6.04 7.22 -11.60
N GLU A 146 5.00 6.43 -11.87
CA GLU A 146 4.52 6.18 -13.22
C GLU A 146 3.96 7.47 -13.85
N ASP A 147 3.17 8.25 -13.12
CA ASP A 147 2.63 9.53 -13.56
C ASP A 147 3.75 10.54 -13.81
N PHE A 148 4.75 10.57 -12.92
CA PHE A 148 5.94 11.37 -13.11
C PHE A 148 6.67 10.99 -14.41
N MET A 149 6.84 9.71 -14.68
CA MET A 149 7.48 9.21 -15.89
C MET A 149 6.65 9.47 -17.14
N GLU A 150 5.31 9.45 -17.05
CA GLU A 150 4.42 9.79 -18.15
C GLU A 150 4.48 11.28 -18.52
N SER A 151 4.57 12.15 -17.52
CA SER A 151 4.73 13.60 -17.73
C SER A 151 6.10 13.96 -18.33
N HIS A 152 7.11 13.08 -18.13
CA HIS A 152 8.47 13.27 -18.66
C HIS A 152 8.76 12.25 -19.78
N LEU A 153 8.04 12.36 -20.90
CA LEU A 153 8.13 11.46 -22.06
C LEU A 153 9.56 11.11 -22.50
N THR A 154 10.49 12.05 -22.36
CA THR A 154 11.92 11.83 -22.66
C THR A 154 12.56 10.80 -21.73
N LEU A 155 12.10 10.70 -20.49
CA LEU A 155 12.56 9.71 -19.51
C LEU A 155 11.98 8.32 -19.81
N ARG A 156 10.69 8.25 -20.16
CA ARG A 156 10.01 7.00 -20.52
C ARG A 156 10.68 6.27 -21.68
N TYR A 157 11.10 7.00 -22.70
CA TYR A 157 11.81 6.42 -23.86
C TYR A 157 13.27 6.08 -23.57
N LYS A 158 13.90 6.72 -22.58
CA LYS A 158 15.29 6.44 -22.19
C LYS A 158 15.41 5.38 -21.10
N LEU A 159 14.35 5.16 -20.30
CA LEU A 159 14.30 4.15 -19.23
C LEU A 159 13.78 2.79 -19.75
N SER A 160 13.98 2.46 -21.03
CA SER A 160 13.71 1.12 -21.55
C SER A 160 14.60 0.04 -20.91
N GLY A 161 15.61 0.44 -20.15
CA GLY A 161 16.47 -0.39 -19.34
C GLY A 161 15.95 -0.62 -17.91
N ALA A 162 16.50 -1.59 -17.22
CA ALA A 162 16.20 -1.82 -15.80
C ALA A 162 16.76 -0.65 -14.98
N PHE A 163 15.94 -0.09 -14.12
CA PHE A 163 16.32 0.92 -13.12
C PHE A 163 16.03 0.42 -11.70
N TYR A 164 16.65 1.03 -10.72
CA TYR A 164 16.28 0.92 -9.32
C TYR A 164 15.93 2.30 -8.79
N GLN A 165 15.07 2.33 -7.80
CA GLN A 165 14.61 3.55 -7.16
C GLN A 165 15.08 3.56 -5.71
N ASN A 166 15.43 4.74 -5.21
CA ASN A 166 15.79 4.92 -3.81
C ASN A 166 14.51 5.26 -3.02
N GLU A 167 14.12 4.35 -2.14
CA GLU A 167 12.83 4.39 -1.43
C GLU A 167 13.02 4.61 0.06
N TYR A 168 12.14 5.44 0.63
CA TYR A 168 12.03 5.66 2.07
C TYR A 168 10.64 5.25 2.55
N THR A 169 10.57 4.25 3.40
CA THR A 169 9.35 3.84 4.13
C THR A 169 9.32 4.35 5.55
N VAL A 170 10.47 4.77 6.05
CA VAL A 170 10.68 5.33 7.40
C VAL A 170 11.33 6.69 7.25
N ILE A 171 10.68 7.72 7.79
CA ILE A 171 11.14 9.10 7.75
C ILE A 171 11.52 9.50 9.17
N ASP A 172 12.80 9.54 9.44
CA ASP A 172 13.38 9.88 10.75
C ASP A 172 14.36 11.05 10.65
N SER A 173 15.18 11.23 11.67
CA SER A 173 16.19 12.28 11.72
C SER A 173 17.29 12.13 10.67
N SER A 174 17.47 10.98 10.04
CA SER A 174 18.45 10.74 8.97
C SER A 174 17.92 11.07 7.57
N PHE A 175 16.61 11.24 7.39
CA PHE A 175 16.00 11.57 6.10
C PHE A 175 16.56 12.88 5.53
N PRO A 176 17.07 12.90 4.29
CA PRO A 176 17.85 14.04 3.78
C PRO A 176 16.99 15.29 3.46
N HIS A 177 15.71 15.12 3.15
CA HIS A 177 14.84 16.19 2.65
C HIS A 177 13.97 16.79 3.76
N LYS A 178 14.60 17.43 4.78
CA LYS A 178 13.92 18.00 5.95
C LYS A 178 12.91 19.11 5.65
N HIS A 179 13.05 19.77 4.51
CA HIS A 179 12.19 20.87 4.08
C HIS A 179 10.86 20.40 3.49
N LEU A 180 10.75 19.12 3.11
CA LEU A 180 9.50 18.59 2.57
C LEU A 180 8.41 18.56 3.63
N THR A 181 7.19 18.87 3.20
CA THR A 181 5.99 18.79 4.01
C THR A 181 5.39 17.38 3.95
N LEU A 182 4.45 17.07 4.84
CA LEU A 182 3.69 15.82 4.76
C LEU A 182 2.92 15.70 3.43
N ARG A 183 2.45 16.83 2.88
CA ARG A 183 1.84 16.90 1.54
C ARG A 183 2.82 16.48 0.45
N ASP A 184 4.07 16.97 0.50
CA ASP A 184 5.09 16.64 -0.49
C ASP A 184 5.49 15.15 -0.45
N LEU A 185 5.31 14.50 0.71
CA LEU A 185 5.48 13.05 0.85
C LEU A 185 4.31 12.23 0.28
N GLY A 186 3.29 12.90 -0.27
CA GLY A 186 2.13 12.25 -0.86
C GLY A 186 1.03 11.86 0.13
N ILE A 187 1.05 12.39 1.35
CA ILE A 187 0.00 12.13 2.35
C ILE A 187 -1.24 12.95 1.98
N PRO A 188 -2.40 12.32 1.78
CA PRO A 188 -3.64 13.02 1.45
C PRO A 188 -4.25 13.72 2.68
N PRO A 189 -5.14 14.71 2.48
CA PRO A 189 -5.90 15.31 3.57
C PRO A 189 -6.82 14.27 4.25
N HIS A 190 -6.95 14.39 5.57
CA HIS A 190 -7.73 13.49 6.42
C HIS A 190 -7.21 12.05 6.49
N ASP A 191 -5.95 11.83 6.13
CA ASP A 191 -5.31 10.54 6.29
C ASP A 191 -4.93 10.28 7.76
N ILE A 192 -4.82 9.00 8.09
CA ILE A 192 -4.34 8.55 9.40
C ILE A 192 -2.93 8.01 9.24
N ILE A 193 -1.97 8.80 9.69
CA ILE A 193 -0.57 8.44 9.63
C ILE A 193 -0.11 7.71 10.89
N ARG A 194 0.92 6.88 10.72
CA ARG A 194 1.58 6.18 11.82
C ARG A 194 2.85 6.91 12.20
N ILE A 195 2.94 7.28 13.46
CA ILE A 195 4.10 7.94 14.03
C ILE A 195 4.68 7.07 15.14
N LYS A 196 5.98 6.88 15.11
CA LYS A 196 6.73 6.23 16.17
C LYS A 196 7.37 7.30 17.04
N GLU A 197 7.08 7.28 18.33
CA GLU A 197 7.67 8.15 19.34
C GLU A 197 9.06 7.64 19.78
N GLU A 198 9.85 8.45 20.46
CA GLU A 198 11.18 8.09 20.99
C GLU A 198 11.16 6.86 21.91
N ASN A 199 10.07 6.64 22.62
CA ASN A 199 9.85 5.47 23.48
C ASN A 199 9.50 4.18 22.70
N ASN A 200 9.58 4.20 21.37
CA ASN A 200 9.16 3.16 20.43
C ASN A 200 7.65 2.87 20.37
N ARG A 201 6.80 3.66 21.02
CA ARG A 201 5.35 3.55 20.90
C ARG A 201 4.91 4.05 19.53
N ILE A 202 4.01 3.32 18.89
CA ILE A 202 3.35 3.75 17.65
C ILE A 202 2.03 4.41 18.03
N ILE A 203 1.80 5.60 17.49
CA ILE A 203 0.55 6.34 17.60
C ILE A 203 -0.03 6.57 16.20
N TYR A 204 -1.33 6.71 16.13
CA TYR A 204 -2.08 7.00 14.90
C TYR A 204 -2.61 8.42 14.98
N VAL A 205 -2.28 9.24 14.00
CA VAL A 205 -2.60 10.67 13.98
C VAL A 205 -3.37 11.01 12.70
N GLU A 206 -4.52 11.67 12.85
CA GLU A 206 -5.27 12.24 11.71
C GLU A 206 -4.65 13.59 11.31
N ILE A 207 -4.46 13.77 9.99
CA ILE A 207 -3.87 14.98 9.38
C ILE A 207 -4.95 15.84 8.73
#